data_07ff427348be3ae7e097bee35054ef26
#
_entry.id   07ff427348be3ae7e097bee35054ef26
#
_cell.length_a   1.000
_cell.length_b   1.000
_cell.length_c   1.000
_cell.angle_alpha   90.00
_cell.angle_beta   90.00
_cell.angle_gamma   90.00
#
_symmetry.space_group_name_H-M   'P 1'
#
loop_
_entity.id
_entity.type
_entity.pdbx_description
1 polymer ?
#
loop_
_entity_poly.entity_id
_entity_poly.type
_entity_poly.pdbx_seq_one_letter_code
_entity_poly.pdbx_strand_id
1 'polypeptide(L)'
;MKKLVLLFAAAAMAVSASAQTVTESKTFDNWYIGINGGVMTKTTGSRWMKNLNSNAGLRIGRYFTPVFGLAAESNVYFNDHNAYSSKTVVRYMNTSLIATVNLSNWFGGYKGEPRVFEVIPVYGFGWAHSFGASRVYSDGDTKHDYGQWNALTSKAGIDFAFNLGSSKAWQIYIEPSMNWALNGNGYDKVAYNINKSGFQLNAGVIYKFKNSNGTHNFTIAQLRDQNEIDGLNSQINSLRGDLNDKDAQLSAKDQQIKDLQDQLDECNKKPKYEKPATATNLQPTVLFSQGKSVVEKSQMPNIELIAQYMKNHPDAKVEIKGYASPEGSKELNQKLSEKRAEAVKNVLVKKYKISADRLTTKGMGATDKLFKQVEFNRVSTFNDNNAE
;
A
#
# COMPACT_ATOMS: atom_id res chain seq x y z
N MET A 1 41.44 -3.93 1.87
CA MET A 1 39.98 -3.94 1.63
C MET A 1 39.17 -4.01 2.93
N LYS A 2 39.42 -4.95 3.86
CA LYS A 2 38.66 -5.04 5.15
C LYS A 2 38.68 -3.74 5.98
N LYS A 3 39.79 -3.00 6.00
CA LYS A 3 39.88 -1.71 6.73
C LYS A 3 39.08 -0.58 6.11
N LEU A 4 38.88 -0.58 4.78
CA LEU A 4 38.06 0.43 4.11
C LEU A 4 36.56 0.18 4.34
N VAL A 5 36.12 -1.08 4.32
CA VAL A 5 34.72 -1.47 4.63
C VAL A 5 34.38 -1.15 6.08
N LEU A 6 35.32 -1.38 7.01
CA LEU A 6 35.17 -1.01 8.41
C LEU A 6 35.11 0.50 8.61
N LEU A 7 35.87 1.28 7.84
CA LEU A 7 35.83 2.76 7.88
C LEU A 7 34.48 3.30 7.39
N PHE A 8 33.92 2.72 6.31
CA PHE A 8 32.57 3.07 5.81
C PHE A 8 31.48 2.65 6.78
N ALA A 9 31.57 1.48 7.40
CA ALA A 9 30.62 1.00 8.40
C ALA A 9 30.68 1.87 9.69
N ALA A 10 31.91 2.22 10.14
CA ALA A 10 32.09 3.11 11.30
C ALA A 10 31.62 4.55 11.01
N ALA A 11 31.84 5.06 9.78
CA ALA A 11 31.32 6.35 9.36
C ALA A 11 29.79 6.35 9.29
N ALA A 12 29.18 5.28 8.80
CA ALA A 12 27.72 5.14 8.78
C ALA A 12 27.11 5.09 10.20
N MET A 13 27.80 4.48 11.16
CA MET A 13 27.35 4.43 12.56
C MET A 13 27.61 5.75 13.33
N ALA A 14 28.67 6.49 13.02
CA ALA A 14 28.98 7.78 13.67
C ALA A 14 28.00 8.89 13.27
N VAL A 15 27.33 8.78 12.10
CA VAL A 15 26.33 9.73 11.64
C VAL A 15 25.01 9.65 12.42
N SER A 16 24.75 8.52 13.09
CA SER A 16 23.53 8.35 13.90
C SER A 16 23.53 9.17 15.20
N ALA A 17 24.68 9.72 15.62
CA ALA A 17 24.80 10.44 16.89
C ALA A 17 24.41 11.93 16.84
N SER A 18 24.29 12.55 15.64
CA SER A 18 23.85 13.93 15.46
C SER A 18 22.73 14.10 14.40
N ALA A 19 22.17 12.99 13.92
CA ALA A 19 21.12 13.03 12.91
C ALA A 19 19.81 13.44 13.56
N GLN A 20 19.33 14.62 13.24
CA GLN A 20 17.90 14.93 13.39
C GLN A 20 17.11 13.81 12.74
N THR A 21 16.15 13.24 13.48
CA THR A 21 15.33 12.15 12.99
C THR A 21 14.54 12.65 11.79
N VAL A 22 14.84 12.14 10.60
CA VAL A 22 14.02 12.41 9.42
C VAL A 22 12.82 11.46 9.41
N THR A 23 11.73 11.89 8.81
CA THR A 23 10.57 11.02 8.61
C THR A 23 10.97 9.81 7.76
N GLU A 24 10.40 8.66 8.06
CA GLU A 24 10.67 7.43 7.31
C GLU A 24 10.36 7.62 5.83
N SER A 25 11.31 7.20 4.98
CA SER A 25 11.20 7.28 3.52
C SER A 25 10.68 5.97 2.96
N LYS A 26 9.66 6.04 2.10
CA LYS A 26 9.16 4.87 1.37
C LYS A 26 10.12 4.46 0.25
N THR A 27 9.93 3.27 -0.31
CA THR A 27 10.82 2.69 -1.33
C THR A 27 11.06 3.58 -2.55
N PHE A 28 10.04 4.34 -2.96
CA PHE A 28 10.12 5.23 -4.14
C PHE A 28 10.40 6.69 -3.78
N ASP A 29 10.65 7.02 -2.51
CA ASP A 29 11.01 8.38 -2.11
C ASP A 29 12.50 8.67 -2.37
N ASN A 30 12.79 9.97 -2.56
CA ASN A 30 14.13 10.52 -2.72
C ASN A 30 14.89 10.04 -3.95
N TRP A 31 14.17 9.58 -4.97
CA TRP A 31 14.75 9.30 -6.29
C TRP A 31 14.95 10.57 -7.09
N TYR A 32 15.94 10.54 -7.95
CA TYR A 32 16.22 11.62 -8.87
C TYR A 32 16.72 11.11 -10.22
N ILE A 33 16.56 11.94 -11.24
CA ILE A 33 17.14 11.75 -12.55
C ILE A 33 17.90 13.01 -12.93
N GLY A 34 19.03 12.86 -13.60
CA GLY A 34 19.84 13.99 -14.07
C GLY A 34 20.49 13.70 -15.41
N ILE A 35 20.74 14.76 -16.11
CA ILE A 35 21.55 14.78 -17.32
C ILE A 35 22.79 15.63 -17.09
N ASN A 36 23.89 15.23 -17.69
CA ASN A 36 25.13 16.00 -17.62
C ASN A 36 25.82 16.03 -18.98
N GLY A 37 26.73 16.97 -19.10
CA GLY A 37 27.64 17.07 -20.21
C GLY A 37 28.90 17.83 -19.81
N GLY A 38 29.97 17.61 -20.51
CA GLY A 38 31.23 18.24 -20.19
C GLY A 38 32.37 17.80 -21.09
N VAL A 39 33.55 17.88 -20.53
CA VAL A 39 34.80 17.57 -21.25
C VAL A 39 35.71 16.73 -20.40
N MET A 40 36.48 15.89 -21.06
CA MET A 40 37.48 15.02 -20.42
C MET A 40 38.81 15.09 -21.17
N THR A 41 39.89 15.10 -20.42
CA THR A 41 41.25 15.01 -20.99
C THR A 41 42.07 13.96 -20.22
N LYS A 42 43.08 13.37 -20.86
CA LYS A 42 44.03 12.49 -20.23
C LYS A 42 44.85 13.26 -19.19
N THR A 43 45.06 12.71 -18.01
CA THR A 43 45.76 13.40 -16.89
C THR A 43 47.24 13.62 -17.17
N THR A 44 47.89 12.66 -17.81
CA THR A 44 49.35 12.71 -18.11
C THR A 44 49.64 12.49 -19.59
N GLY A 45 50.78 13.01 -20.06
CA GLY A 45 51.23 12.83 -21.44
C GLY A 45 50.33 13.51 -22.51
N SER A 46 49.58 14.52 -22.10
CA SER A 46 48.62 15.21 -22.98
C SER A 46 48.72 16.74 -22.83
N ARG A 47 48.47 17.43 -23.93
CA ARG A 47 48.25 18.88 -23.88
C ARG A 47 46.80 19.15 -23.52
N TRP A 48 46.53 19.43 -22.25
CA TRP A 48 45.20 19.49 -21.65
C TRP A 48 44.14 20.17 -22.54
N MET A 49 44.38 21.42 -22.92
CA MET A 49 43.42 22.22 -23.70
C MET A 49 43.22 21.75 -25.13
N LYS A 50 44.20 21.01 -25.71
CA LYS A 50 44.14 20.58 -27.12
C LYS A 50 43.49 19.21 -27.28
N ASN A 51 43.38 18.41 -26.19
CA ASN A 51 42.90 17.04 -26.22
C ASN A 51 41.65 16.83 -25.36
N LEU A 52 40.83 17.87 -25.25
CA LEU A 52 39.53 17.77 -24.60
C LEU A 52 38.56 16.98 -25.49
N ASN A 53 37.92 15.96 -24.92
CA ASN A 53 36.86 15.19 -25.58
C ASN A 53 35.56 15.51 -24.89
N SER A 54 34.52 15.80 -25.65
CA SER A 54 33.21 16.06 -25.11
C SER A 54 32.55 14.78 -24.63
N ASN A 55 31.69 14.92 -23.63
CA ASN A 55 30.87 13.81 -23.10
C ASN A 55 29.46 14.30 -22.78
N ALA A 56 28.52 13.34 -22.74
CA ALA A 56 27.19 13.53 -22.23
C ALA A 56 26.76 12.30 -21.46
N GLY A 57 25.92 12.49 -20.44
CA GLY A 57 25.53 11.38 -19.59
C GLY A 57 24.17 11.53 -18.94
N LEU A 58 23.74 10.40 -18.41
CA LEU A 58 22.52 10.25 -17.63
C LEU A 58 22.90 9.73 -16.25
N ARG A 59 22.28 10.29 -15.19
CA ARG A 59 22.43 9.86 -13.82
C ARG A 59 21.04 9.58 -13.22
N ILE A 60 20.85 8.40 -12.65
CA ILE A 60 19.65 8.03 -11.90
C ILE A 60 20.09 7.59 -10.52
N GLY A 61 19.53 8.16 -9.49
CA GLY A 61 19.95 7.84 -8.13
C GLY A 61 18.87 8.01 -7.09
N ARG A 62 19.23 7.60 -5.87
CA ARG A 62 18.39 7.74 -4.69
C ARG A 62 19.22 8.20 -3.50
N TYR A 63 18.69 9.14 -2.75
CA TYR A 63 19.21 9.47 -1.42
C TYR A 63 18.53 8.58 -0.38
N PHE A 64 19.31 7.85 0.42
CA PHE A 64 18.80 7.02 1.51
C PHE A 64 18.65 7.83 2.79
N THR A 65 19.54 8.80 2.97
CA THR A 65 19.53 9.78 4.04
C THR A 65 19.86 11.16 3.46
N PRO A 66 19.67 12.24 4.20
CA PRO A 66 20.12 13.57 3.75
C PRO A 66 21.62 13.67 3.46
N VAL A 67 22.40 12.68 3.94
CA VAL A 67 23.87 12.64 3.81
C VAL A 67 24.31 11.64 2.73
N PHE A 68 23.67 10.46 2.65
CA PHE A 68 24.13 9.37 1.79
C PHE A 68 23.16 9.07 0.67
N GLY A 69 23.70 8.86 -0.52
CA GLY A 69 22.99 8.40 -1.70
C GLY A 69 23.78 7.43 -2.54
N LEU A 70 23.08 6.81 -3.49
CA LEU A 70 23.65 5.92 -4.49
C LEU A 70 23.04 6.27 -5.85
N ALA A 71 23.85 6.24 -6.91
CA ALA A 71 23.37 6.47 -8.26
C ALA A 71 24.07 5.58 -9.28
N ALA A 72 23.35 5.26 -10.34
CA ALA A 72 23.89 4.75 -11.58
C ALA A 72 24.10 5.93 -12.52
N GLU A 73 25.30 6.05 -13.07
CA GLU A 73 25.64 7.08 -14.03
C GLU A 73 26.24 6.44 -15.28
N SER A 74 25.76 6.84 -16.46
CA SER A 74 26.28 6.39 -17.73
C SER A 74 26.66 7.61 -18.57
N ASN A 75 27.94 7.70 -18.95
CA ASN A 75 28.48 8.75 -19.80
C ASN A 75 28.97 8.17 -21.12
N VAL A 76 28.59 8.83 -22.22
CA VAL A 76 29.11 8.58 -23.56
C VAL A 76 30.13 9.67 -23.90
N TYR A 77 31.25 9.27 -24.48
CA TYR A 77 32.35 10.14 -24.86
C TYR A 77 32.44 10.18 -26.37
N PHE A 78 32.41 11.40 -26.93
CA PHE A 78 32.37 11.61 -28.36
C PHE A 78 33.74 11.65 -28.98
N ASN A 79 33.78 11.42 -30.29
CA ASN A 79 34.97 11.43 -31.07
C ASN A 79 35.10 12.80 -31.82
N ASP A 80 35.40 13.84 -31.08
CA ASP A 80 35.43 15.22 -31.54
C ASP A 80 36.86 15.73 -31.91
N HIS A 81 37.88 14.85 -31.85
CA HIS A 81 39.27 15.18 -32.20
C HIS A 81 39.86 14.25 -33.25
N ASN A 82 40.42 14.82 -34.31
CA ASN A 82 41.00 14.10 -35.46
C ASN A 82 42.20 13.17 -35.11
N ALA A 83 42.78 13.28 -33.92
CA ALA A 83 43.95 12.48 -33.56
C ALA A 83 43.60 10.99 -33.29
N TYR A 84 42.34 10.64 -33.16
CA TYR A 84 41.88 9.30 -32.84
C TYR A 84 40.54 9.04 -33.52
N SER A 85 40.51 8.75 -34.81
CA SER A 85 39.27 8.46 -35.51
C SER A 85 38.73 7.10 -35.12
N SER A 86 37.62 7.04 -34.37
CA SER A 86 36.77 5.86 -34.36
C SER A 86 35.81 5.92 -35.54
N LYS A 87 35.35 4.77 -36.05
CA LYS A 87 34.33 4.71 -37.11
C LYS A 87 32.95 5.15 -36.61
N THR A 88 32.81 5.40 -35.31
CA THR A 88 31.54 5.71 -34.61
C THR A 88 31.62 7.09 -34.00
N VAL A 89 30.47 7.79 -33.93
CA VAL A 89 30.34 9.10 -33.26
C VAL A 89 30.67 8.98 -31.77
N VAL A 90 30.24 7.86 -31.14
CA VAL A 90 30.56 7.56 -29.75
C VAL A 90 31.85 6.73 -29.72
N ARG A 91 32.83 7.24 -29.01
CA ARG A 91 34.14 6.58 -28.84
C ARG A 91 34.09 5.47 -27.80
N TYR A 92 33.57 5.74 -26.63
CA TYR A 92 33.34 4.77 -25.58
C TYR A 92 32.21 5.24 -24.65
N MET A 93 31.66 4.31 -23.91
CA MET A 93 30.67 4.53 -22.88
C MET A 93 31.21 4.01 -21.55
N ASN A 94 30.97 4.73 -20.46
CA ASN A 94 31.29 4.29 -19.11
C ASN A 94 30.05 4.32 -18.25
N THR A 95 29.65 3.19 -17.70
CA THR A 95 28.54 3.10 -16.76
C THR A 95 29.08 2.75 -15.38
N SER A 96 28.75 3.57 -14.40
CA SER A 96 29.30 3.48 -13.05
C SER A 96 28.18 3.47 -12.00
N LEU A 97 28.41 2.71 -10.94
CA LEU A 97 27.66 2.85 -9.70
C LEU A 97 28.45 3.77 -8.77
N ILE A 98 27.87 4.87 -8.37
CA ILE A 98 28.52 5.92 -7.59
C ILE A 98 27.81 6.11 -6.24
N ALA A 99 28.55 6.15 -5.16
CA ALA A 99 28.11 6.61 -3.85
C ALA A 99 28.29 8.12 -3.76
N THR A 100 27.35 8.80 -3.14
CA THR A 100 27.37 10.25 -2.90
C THR A 100 27.30 10.55 -1.41
N VAL A 101 28.10 11.52 -0.94
CA VAL A 101 28.14 11.93 0.47
C VAL A 101 27.97 13.44 0.54
N ASN A 102 26.85 13.91 1.06
CA ASN A 102 26.60 15.35 1.22
C ASN A 102 27.35 15.88 2.46
N LEU A 103 28.54 16.45 2.25
CA LEU A 103 29.36 17.01 3.34
C LEU A 103 28.70 18.20 4.01
N SER A 104 27.94 18.99 3.27
CA SER A 104 27.23 20.14 3.82
C SER A 104 26.19 19.73 4.86
N ASN A 105 25.52 18.58 4.64
CA ASN A 105 24.59 18.01 5.61
C ASN A 105 25.30 17.18 6.69
N TRP A 106 26.42 16.54 6.34
CA TRP A 106 27.21 15.78 7.33
C TRP A 106 27.72 16.66 8.45
N PHE A 107 28.40 17.75 8.10
CA PHE A 107 29.02 18.64 9.09
C PHE A 107 28.06 19.71 9.63
N GLY A 108 27.14 20.19 8.80
CA GLY A 108 26.23 21.28 9.17
C GLY A 108 24.85 20.83 9.64
N GLY A 109 24.59 19.51 9.76
CA GLY A 109 23.26 18.94 10.02
C GLY A 109 22.25 19.21 8.89
N TYR A 110 21.22 18.41 8.75
CA TYR A 110 20.13 18.66 7.82
C TYR A 110 19.07 19.56 8.46
N LYS A 111 18.62 20.62 7.79
CA LYS A 111 17.71 21.64 8.36
C LYS A 111 16.24 21.45 7.97
N GLY A 112 15.86 20.27 7.42
CA GLY A 112 14.51 19.99 6.94
C GLY A 112 14.31 20.30 5.45
N GLU A 113 15.25 21.05 4.85
CA GLU A 113 15.31 21.33 3.43
C GLU A 113 16.77 21.38 2.94
N PRO A 114 17.04 21.09 1.66
CA PRO A 114 18.37 21.22 1.09
C PRO A 114 18.86 22.68 1.12
N ARG A 115 20.14 22.85 1.41
CA ARG A 115 20.78 24.16 1.31
C ARG A 115 20.79 24.64 -0.14
N VAL A 116 20.91 25.95 -0.33
CA VAL A 116 21.08 26.54 -1.67
C VAL A 116 22.34 25.99 -2.35
N PHE A 117 23.43 25.87 -1.58
CA PHE A 117 24.70 25.32 -2.03
C PHE A 117 25.11 24.13 -1.17
N GLU A 118 25.53 23.06 -1.83
CA GLU A 118 25.97 21.81 -1.20
C GLU A 118 27.22 21.26 -1.86
N VAL A 119 28.11 20.67 -1.08
CA VAL A 119 29.33 20.00 -1.52
C VAL A 119 29.13 18.49 -1.33
N ILE A 120 29.19 17.75 -2.45
CA ILE A 120 28.83 16.33 -2.47
C ILE A 120 29.94 15.53 -3.16
N PRO A 121 30.95 15.02 -2.44
CA PRO A 121 31.88 14.02 -2.97
C PRO A 121 31.14 12.82 -3.55
N VAL A 122 31.65 12.38 -4.69
CA VAL A 122 31.16 11.20 -5.41
C VAL A 122 32.31 10.21 -5.60
N TYR A 123 32.04 8.95 -5.37
CA TYR A 123 33.03 7.88 -5.61
C TYR A 123 32.34 6.62 -6.05
N GLY A 124 32.91 5.94 -7.04
CA GLY A 124 32.31 4.69 -7.53
C GLY A 124 33.20 3.89 -8.46
N PHE A 125 32.62 2.76 -8.86
CA PHE A 125 33.20 1.83 -9.80
C PHE A 125 32.28 1.66 -11.00
N GLY A 126 32.88 1.38 -12.16
CA GLY A 126 32.13 1.28 -13.39
C GLY A 126 32.76 0.33 -14.37
N TRP A 127 32.13 0.26 -15.51
CA TRP A 127 32.55 -0.52 -16.65
C TRP A 127 32.54 0.36 -17.89
N ALA A 128 33.69 0.48 -18.54
CA ALA A 128 33.83 1.18 -19.80
C ALA A 128 33.86 0.19 -20.96
N HIS A 129 33.14 0.52 -22.02
CA HIS A 129 33.13 -0.18 -23.30
C HIS A 129 33.52 0.76 -24.42
N SER A 130 34.52 0.38 -25.22
CA SER A 130 34.93 1.14 -26.40
C SER A 130 34.30 0.59 -27.67
N PHE A 131 33.67 1.48 -28.45
CA PHE A 131 33.03 1.15 -29.70
C PHE A 131 34.04 1.29 -30.86
N GLY A 132 34.84 0.26 -31.12
CA GLY A 132 35.68 0.10 -32.32
C GLY A 132 36.53 1.30 -32.69
N ALA A 133 37.67 1.46 -32.04
CA ALA A 133 38.72 2.36 -32.51
C ALA A 133 39.60 1.58 -33.45
N SER A 134 39.40 1.70 -34.74
CA SER A 134 40.37 1.30 -35.74
C SER A 134 41.46 2.39 -35.81
N ARG A 135 42.54 2.19 -35.08
CA ARG A 135 43.77 2.94 -35.26
C ARG A 135 44.71 2.12 -36.11
N VAL A 136 44.92 2.59 -37.29
CA VAL A 136 46.12 2.26 -38.05
C VAL A 136 47.21 3.23 -37.62
N TYR A 137 47.95 2.88 -36.55
CA TYR A 137 49.21 3.54 -36.29
C TYR A 137 50.27 2.78 -37.13
N SER A 138 50.77 3.40 -38.13
CA SER A 138 51.89 2.87 -38.89
C SER A 138 53.16 3.39 -38.24
N ASP A 139 53.80 2.56 -37.43
CA ASP A 139 55.17 2.74 -37.03
C ASP A 139 55.97 1.74 -37.85
N GLY A 140 56.42 2.18 -39.01
CA GLY A 140 57.05 1.29 -39.98
C GLY A 140 56.07 0.24 -40.54
N ASP A 141 56.35 -1.03 -40.41
CA ASP A 141 55.59 -2.10 -41.05
C ASP A 141 54.46 -2.75 -40.18
N THR A 142 54.21 -2.27 -38.99
CA THR A 142 53.22 -2.89 -38.08
C THR A 142 51.98 -2.01 -37.93
N LYS A 143 50.82 -2.57 -38.37
CA LYS A 143 49.47 -1.99 -38.11
C LYS A 143 48.96 -2.54 -36.80
N HIS A 144 48.80 -1.71 -35.78
CA HIS A 144 48.12 -2.06 -34.52
C HIS A 144 46.67 -1.68 -34.61
N ASP A 145 45.78 -2.65 -34.75
CA ASP A 145 44.36 -2.45 -34.62
C ASP A 145 43.97 -2.54 -33.12
N TYR A 146 43.65 -1.41 -32.51
CA TYR A 146 43.09 -1.41 -31.16
C TYR A 146 41.59 -1.66 -31.29
N GLY A 147 41.20 -2.96 -31.32
CA GLY A 147 39.82 -3.40 -31.38
C GLY A 147 38.95 -2.89 -30.22
N GLN A 148 37.75 -3.37 -30.17
CA GLN A 148 36.84 -3.12 -29.01
C GLN A 148 37.53 -3.61 -27.71
N TRP A 149 37.44 -2.75 -26.68
CA TRP A 149 38.01 -3.13 -25.39
C TRP A 149 37.01 -2.78 -24.26
N ASN A 150 37.13 -3.51 -23.16
CA ASN A 150 36.38 -3.27 -21.95
C ASN A 150 37.34 -2.99 -20.80
N ALA A 151 36.97 -2.10 -19.91
CA ALA A 151 37.80 -1.81 -18.76
C ALA A 151 36.93 -1.62 -17.50
N LEU A 152 37.44 -2.16 -16.39
CA LEU A 152 36.97 -1.80 -15.09
C LEU A 152 37.42 -0.37 -14.78
N THR A 153 36.51 0.49 -14.36
CA THR A 153 36.80 1.90 -14.10
C THR A 153 36.51 2.26 -12.64
N SER A 154 37.11 3.34 -12.20
CA SER A 154 36.76 4.00 -10.95
C SER A 154 36.67 5.50 -11.19
N LYS A 155 35.74 6.13 -10.52
CA LYS A 155 35.51 7.60 -10.56
C LYS A 155 35.59 8.14 -9.15
N ALA A 156 36.27 9.28 -8.98
CA ALA A 156 36.23 10.11 -7.78
C ALA A 156 36.06 11.56 -8.17
N GLY A 157 35.08 12.25 -7.61
CA GLY A 157 34.77 13.63 -7.95
C GLY A 157 34.07 14.35 -6.81
N ILE A 158 33.73 15.61 -7.07
CA ILE A 158 32.98 16.45 -6.14
C ILE A 158 31.93 17.20 -6.93
N ASP A 159 30.63 17.02 -6.57
CA ASP A 159 29.55 17.86 -7.07
C ASP A 159 29.50 19.15 -6.21
N PHE A 160 29.70 20.28 -6.85
CA PHE A 160 29.34 21.60 -6.33
C PHE A 160 27.93 21.87 -6.77
N ALA A 161 26.96 21.62 -5.90
CA ALA A 161 25.55 21.54 -6.24
C ALA A 161 24.77 22.77 -5.76
N PHE A 162 23.92 23.31 -6.61
CA PHE A 162 23.03 24.43 -6.33
C PHE A 162 21.57 23.98 -6.45
N ASN A 163 20.84 24.00 -5.35
CA ASN A 163 19.42 23.63 -5.28
C ASN A 163 18.56 24.85 -5.62
N LEU A 164 17.69 24.72 -6.63
CA LEU A 164 16.93 25.81 -7.22
C LEU A 164 15.45 25.78 -6.79
N GLY A 165 14.86 26.97 -6.73
CA GLY A 165 13.44 27.17 -6.44
C GLY A 165 13.10 26.94 -4.97
N SER A 166 11.85 27.24 -4.60
CA SER A 166 11.35 27.04 -3.22
C SER A 166 11.20 25.58 -2.85
N SER A 167 10.80 24.74 -3.81
CA SER A 167 10.64 23.29 -3.57
C SER A 167 11.94 22.50 -3.55
N LYS A 168 13.07 23.11 -4.01
CA LYS A 168 14.37 22.45 -4.19
C LYS A 168 14.28 21.17 -5.05
N ALA A 169 13.30 21.09 -5.94
CA ALA A 169 13.10 19.98 -6.86
C ALA A 169 14.21 19.90 -7.92
N TRP A 170 14.74 21.03 -8.31
CA TRP A 170 15.80 21.15 -9.32
C TRP A 170 17.15 21.44 -8.67
N GLN A 171 18.18 20.81 -9.20
CA GLN A 171 19.56 21.03 -8.77
C GLN A 171 20.44 21.11 -10.01
N ILE A 172 21.29 22.13 -10.07
CA ILE A 172 22.40 22.19 -11.03
C ILE A 172 23.69 21.89 -10.29
N TYR A 173 24.64 21.27 -10.97
CA TYR A 173 25.94 20.98 -10.38
C TYR A 173 27.08 21.14 -11.37
N ILE A 174 28.25 21.37 -10.84
CA ILE A 174 29.54 21.30 -11.55
C ILE A 174 30.36 20.23 -10.86
N GLU A 175 30.90 19.28 -11.63
CA GLU A 175 31.64 18.13 -11.12
C GLU A 175 33.02 18.04 -11.74
N PRO A 176 34.07 18.54 -11.14
CA PRO A 176 35.43 18.08 -11.39
C PRO A 176 35.60 16.65 -10.87
N SER A 177 36.13 15.75 -11.69
CA SER A 177 36.34 14.36 -11.33
C SER A 177 37.56 13.74 -12.02
N MET A 178 38.09 12.71 -11.38
CA MET A 178 39.13 11.84 -11.92
C MET A 178 38.51 10.47 -12.25
N ASN A 179 38.78 9.97 -13.43
CA ASN A 179 38.35 8.65 -13.88
C ASN A 179 39.59 7.80 -14.18
N TRP A 180 39.64 6.59 -13.63
CA TRP A 180 40.72 5.63 -13.85
C TRP A 180 40.22 4.41 -14.63
N ALA A 181 41.00 3.96 -15.59
CA ALA A 181 40.87 2.63 -16.14
C ALA A 181 41.78 1.68 -15.31
N LEU A 182 41.15 0.96 -14.37
CA LEU A 182 41.87 0.21 -13.33
C LEU A 182 42.71 -0.97 -13.91
N ASN A 183 42.19 -1.65 -14.94
CA ASN A 183 42.86 -2.75 -15.65
C ASN A 183 43.29 -2.33 -17.06
N GLY A 184 43.55 -1.05 -17.29
CA GLY A 184 43.93 -0.51 -18.60
C GLY A 184 42.85 -0.80 -19.65
N ASN A 185 43.23 -1.42 -20.74
CA ASN A 185 42.31 -1.84 -21.79
C ASN A 185 41.79 -3.28 -21.58
N GLY A 186 41.68 -3.72 -20.31
CA GLY A 186 41.24 -5.06 -19.96
C GLY A 186 42.35 -6.11 -19.78
N TYR A 187 43.60 -5.75 -20.09
CA TYR A 187 44.74 -6.69 -20.07
C TYR A 187 45.69 -6.50 -18.88
N ASP A 188 45.60 -5.37 -18.19
CA ASP A 188 46.50 -5.05 -17.08
C ASP A 188 45.96 -5.55 -15.72
N LYS A 189 46.85 -5.67 -14.76
CA LYS A 189 46.44 -5.86 -13.36
C LYS A 189 45.66 -4.70 -12.85
N VAL A 190 44.62 -4.96 -12.08
CA VAL A 190 43.75 -3.92 -11.47
C VAL A 190 44.56 -3.08 -10.50
N ALA A 191 44.79 -1.81 -10.85
CA ALA A 191 45.55 -0.84 -10.06
C ALA A 191 45.16 0.60 -10.41
N TYR A 192 45.29 1.51 -9.46
CA TYR A 192 45.23 2.94 -9.72
C TYR A 192 46.53 3.42 -10.32
N ASN A 193 46.48 3.87 -11.56
CA ASN A 193 47.63 4.41 -12.28
C ASN A 193 47.25 5.75 -12.91
N ILE A 194 47.97 6.81 -12.52
CA ILE A 194 47.70 8.15 -13.02
C ILE A 194 47.84 8.27 -14.54
N ASN A 195 48.71 7.47 -15.16
CA ASN A 195 48.87 7.42 -16.59
C ASN A 195 47.69 6.75 -17.33
N LYS A 196 46.83 6.07 -16.59
CA LYS A 196 45.58 5.46 -17.09
C LYS A 196 44.37 6.17 -16.54
N SER A 197 44.49 7.46 -16.23
CA SER A 197 43.43 8.32 -15.74
C SER A 197 43.13 9.49 -16.65
N GLY A 198 41.96 10.04 -16.52
CA GLY A 198 41.53 11.27 -17.13
C GLY A 198 40.86 12.20 -16.15
N PHE A 199 41.13 13.48 -16.29
CA PHE A 199 40.42 14.54 -15.63
C PHE A 199 39.17 14.91 -16.42
N GLN A 200 38.04 14.97 -15.76
CA GLN A 200 36.74 15.29 -16.34
C GLN A 200 36.14 16.46 -15.60
N LEU A 201 35.55 17.38 -16.34
CA LEU A 201 34.74 18.47 -15.79
C LEU A 201 33.37 18.42 -16.45
N ASN A 202 32.36 18.09 -15.68
CA ASN A 202 30.97 18.04 -16.13
C ASN A 202 30.14 19.13 -15.44
N ALA A 203 29.10 19.55 -16.13
CA ALA A 203 27.99 20.30 -15.57
C ALA A 203 26.70 19.52 -15.82
N GLY A 204 25.78 19.52 -14.88
CA GLY A 204 24.54 18.77 -15.01
C GLY A 204 23.36 19.41 -14.30
N VAL A 205 22.19 18.88 -14.64
CA VAL A 205 20.90 19.23 -14.05
C VAL A 205 20.25 17.96 -13.52
N ILE A 206 19.78 18.03 -12.30
CA ILE A 206 19.07 16.94 -11.61
C ILE A 206 17.65 17.41 -11.32
N TYR A 207 16.69 16.51 -11.53
CA TYR A 207 15.33 16.65 -11.06
C TYR A 207 15.06 15.58 -9.99
N LYS A 208 14.65 16.02 -8.81
CA LYS A 208 14.25 15.17 -7.68
C LYS A 208 12.76 14.89 -7.79
N PHE A 209 12.36 13.62 -7.80
CA PHE A 209 10.94 13.25 -7.86
C PHE A 209 10.21 13.62 -6.57
N LYS A 210 8.90 13.82 -6.72
CA LYS A 210 8.06 14.11 -5.57
C LYS A 210 7.89 12.85 -4.71
N ASN A 211 8.12 13.00 -3.42
CA ASN A 211 8.04 11.95 -2.42
C ASN A 211 6.60 11.73 -1.92
N SER A 212 6.38 10.64 -1.22
CA SER A 212 5.10 10.32 -0.58
C SER A 212 4.65 11.32 0.50
N ASN A 213 5.60 12.10 1.07
CA ASN A 213 5.34 13.21 2.00
C ASN A 213 4.89 14.50 1.31
N GLY A 214 4.75 14.50 -0.03
CA GLY A 214 4.34 15.66 -0.81
C GLY A 214 5.45 16.66 -1.14
N THR A 215 6.70 16.43 -0.69
CA THR A 215 7.88 17.27 -0.99
C THR A 215 8.82 16.56 -1.97
N HIS A 216 9.91 17.24 -2.37
CA HIS A 216 10.98 16.65 -3.18
C HIS A 216 12.23 16.29 -2.33
N ASN A 217 12.10 16.38 -1.02
CA ASN A 217 13.23 16.28 -0.09
C ASN A 217 12.81 15.55 1.18
N PHE A 218 13.78 15.22 2.01
CA PHE A 218 13.51 14.71 3.36
C PHE A 218 12.80 15.76 4.22
N THR A 219 11.96 15.33 5.12
CA THR A 219 11.38 16.17 6.16
C THR A 219 11.89 15.71 7.52
N ILE A 220 12.09 16.66 8.43
CA ILE A 220 12.43 16.34 9.81
C ILE A 220 11.17 15.80 10.49
N ALA A 221 11.29 14.68 11.20
CA ALA A 221 10.22 14.19 12.04
C ALA A 221 10.01 15.24 13.16
N GLN A 222 8.82 15.84 13.16
CA GLN A 222 8.45 16.66 14.31
C GLN A 222 8.34 15.73 15.52
N LEU A 223 9.15 15.96 16.51
CA LEU A 223 8.90 15.41 17.85
C LEU A 223 7.48 15.87 18.22
N ARG A 224 6.63 14.93 18.58
CA ARG A 224 5.31 15.30 19.09
C ARG A 224 5.48 16.29 20.22
N ASP A 225 4.69 17.37 20.17
CA ASP A 225 4.68 18.35 21.24
C ASP A 225 4.41 17.61 22.57
N GLN A 226 5.14 17.98 23.61
CA GLN A 226 4.97 17.39 24.94
C GLN A 226 3.51 17.54 25.41
N ASN A 227 2.86 18.65 25.06
CA ASN A 227 1.44 18.88 25.35
C ASN A 227 0.53 17.86 24.64
N GLU A 228 0.85 17.44 23.39
CA GLU A 228 0.10 16.39 22.70
C GLU A 228 0.30 15.04 23.38
N ILE A 229 1.55 14.73 23.80
CA ILE A 229 1.86 13.50 24.53
C ILE A 229 1.13 13.46 25.88
N ASP A 230 1.12 14.57 26.60
CA ASP A 230 0.44 14.69 27.89
C ASP A 230 -1.09 14.62 27.72
N GLY A 231 -1.62 15.22 26.64
CA GLY A 231 -3.02 15.10 26.27
C GLY A 231 -3.43 13.66 25.95
N LEU A 232 -2.64 12.94 25.16
CA LEU A 232 -2.86 11.53 24.84
C LEU A 232 -2.73 10.63 26.08
N ASN A 233 -1.75 10.88 26.95
CA ASN A 233 -1.60 10.16 28.21
C ASN A 233 -2.80 10.39 29.13
N SER A 234 -3.33 11.61 29.18
CA SER A 234 -4.54 11.94 29.94
C SER A 234 -5.75 11.18 29.40
N GLN A 235 -5.92 11.11 28.07
CA GLN A 235 -6.99 10.34 27.45
C GLN A 235 -6.83 8.82 27.72
N ILE A 236 -5.62 8.29 27.65
CA ILE A 236 -5.34 6.88 28.00
C ILE A 236 -5.72 6.60 29.44
N ASN A 237 -5.39 7.48 30.37
CA ASN A 237 -5.72 7.30 31.78
C ASN A 237 -7.24 7.39 32.04
N SER A 238 -7.92 8.30 31.35
CA SER A 238 -9.40 8.37 31.39
C SER A 238 -10.03 7.10 30.86
N LEU A 239 -9.59 6.62 29.69
CA LEU A 239 -10.12 5.38 29.09
C LEU A 239 -9.83 4.14 29.97
N ARG A 240 -8.70 4.11 30.67
CA ARG A 240 -8.41 3.05 31.65
C ARG A 240 -9.35 3.11 32.85
N GLY A 241 -9.68 4.33 33.31
CA GLY A 241 -10.71 4.54 34.36
C GLY A 241 -12.06 4.01 33.91
N ASP A 242 -12.52 4.43 32.71
CA ASP A 242 -13.78 3.95 32.15
C ASP A 242 -13.82 2.43 31.95
N LEU A 243 -12.68 1.82 31.57
CA LEU A 243 -12.56 0.37 31.44
C LEU A 243 -12.73 -0.33 32.81
N ASN A 244 -12.06 0.15 33.85
CA ASN A 244 -12.19 -0.38 35.20
C ASN A 244 -13.62 -0.27 35.74
N ASP A 245 -14.30 0.87 35.46
CA ASP A 245 -15.70 1.06 35.83
C ASP A 245 -16.62 0.08 35.07
N LYS A 246 -16.34 -0.20 33.80
CA LYS A 246 -17.08 -1.19 33.01
C LYS A 246 -16.83 -2.60 33.51
N ASP A 247 -15.62 -2.95 33.89
CA ASP A 247 -15.29 -4.26 34.47
C ASP A 247 -15.99 -4.46 35.82
N ALA A 248 -16.08 -3.43 36.66
CA ALA A 248 -16.85 -3.44 37.88
C ALA A 248 -18.35 -3.63 37.62
N GLN A 249 -18.90 -2.92 36.60
CA GLN A 249 -20.31 -3.08 36.19
C GLN A 249 -20.58 -4.47 35.63
N LEU A 250 -19.66 -5.06 34.86
CA LEU A 250 -19.72 -6.43 34.36
C LEU A 250 -19.74 -7.44 35.52
N SER A 251 -18.82 -7.29 36.45
CA SER A 251 -18.77 -8.19 37.63
C SER A 251 -20.07 -8.13 38.45
N ALA A 252 -20.64 -6.92 38.62
CA ALA A 252 -21.93 -6.76 39.29
C ALA A 252 -23.09 -7.42 38.51
N LYS A 253 -23.06 -7.30 37.17
CA LYS A 253 -24.03 -7.97 36.30
C LYS A 253 -23.91 -9.50 36.32
N ASP A 254 -22.69 -10.02 36.33
CA ASP A 254 -22.43 -11.45 36.42
C ASP A 254 -22.96 -12.03 37.74
N GLN A 255 -22.82 -11.28 38.85
CA GLN A 255 -23.41 -11.67 40.12
C GLN A 255 -24.94 -11.65 40.05
N GLN A 256 -25.54 -10.61 39.44
CA GLN A 256 -27.00 -10.57 39.23
C GLN A 256 -27.52 -11.76 38.38
N ILE A 257 -26.77 -12.10 37.32
CA ILE A 257 -27.10 -13.25 36.46
C ILE A 257 -27.07 -14.53 37.28
N LYS A 258 -26.05 -14.71 38.10
CA LYS A 258 -25.93 -15.89 38.97
C LYS A 258 -27.08 -15.96 39.97
N ASP A 259 -27.41 -14.85 40.63
CA ASP A 259 -28.51 -14.80 41.58
C ASP A 259 -29.85 -15.11 40.91
N LEU A 260 -30.07 -14.60 39.67
CA LEU A 260 -31.27 -14.91 38.89
C LEU A 260 -31.32 -16.36 38.42
N GLN A 261 -30.18 -16.95 38.08
CA GLN A 261 -30.09 -18.38 37.74
C GLN A 261 -30.43 -19.26 38.95
N ASP A 262 -29.90 -18.95 40.13
CA ASP A 262 -30.20 -19.64 41.35
C ASP A 262 -31.70 -19.55 41.70
N GLN A 263 -32.31 -18.34 41.53
CA GLN A 263 -33.77 -18.15 41.72
C GLN A 263 -34.60 -18.95 40.70
N LEU A 264 -34.13 -19.04 39.45
CA LEU A 264 -34.78 -19.80 38.39
C LEU A 264 -34.72 -21.30 38.71
N ASP A 265 -33.58 -21.78 39.19
CA ASP A 265 -33.38 -23.17 39.59
C ASP A 265 -34.24 -23.54 40.82
N GLU A 266 -34.38 -22.63 41.81
CA GLU A 266 -35.32 -22.81 42.90
C GLU A 266 -36.77 -22.82 42.41
N CYS A 267 -37.13 -21.94 41.49
CA CYS A 267 -38.46 -21.92 40.90
C CYS A 267 -38.77 -23.21 40.12
N ASN A 268 -37.78 -23.75 39.41
CA ASN A 268 -37.94 -25.02 38.68
C ASN A 268 -38.02 -26.25 39.58
N LYS A 269 -37.48 -26.18 40.81
CA LYS A 269 -37.60 -27.27 41.83
C LYS A 269 -38.97 -27.32 42.49
N LYS A 270 -39.76 -26.21 42.40
CA LYS A 270 -41.15 -26.25 42.89
C LYS A 270 -41.99 -27.13 41.97
N PRO A 271 -42.88 -27.97 42.49
CA PRO A 271 -43.69 -28.87 41.65
C PRO A 271 -44.45 -28.05 40.63
N LYS A 272 -44.18 -28.30 39.34
CA LYS A 272 -44.96 -27.74 38.25
C LYS A 272 -46.40 -28.17 38.40
N TYR A 273 -47.29 -27.24 38.64
CA TYR A 273 -48.69 -27.45 38.37
C TYR A 273 -48.81 -27.84 36.91
N GLU A 274 -49.16 -29.10 36.65
CA GLU A 274 -49.51 -29.54 35.31
C GLU A 274 -50.70 -28.72 34.85
N LYS A 275 -50.45 -27.74 33.98
CA LYS A 275 -51.52 -27.11 33.22
C LYS A 275 -52.17 -28.17 32.36
N PRO A 276 -53.53 -28.32 32.41
CA PRO A 276 -54.20 -29.23 31.51
C PRO A 276 -53.83 -28.85 30.05
N ALA A 277 -53.46 -29.87 29.28
CA ALA A 277 -53.09 -29.76 27.89
C ALA A 277 -54.27 -29.31 27.02
N THR A 278 -54.45 -28.00 26.91
CA THR A 278 -55.15 -27.34 25.80
C THR A 278 -54.59 -25.96 25.59
N ALA A 279 -53.34 -25.90 25.21
CA ALA A 279 -52.82 -24.70 24.60
C ALA A 279 -53.30 -24.68 23.12
N THR A 280 -54.44 -24.07 22.88
CA THR A 280 -54.75 -23.55 21.55
C THR A 280 -53.63 -22.57 21.21
N ASN A 281 -52.68 -23.00 20.41
CA ASN A 281 -51.67 -22.12 19.86
C ASN A 281 -52.40 -21.03 19.07
N LEU A 282 -52.55 -19.84 19.64
CA LEU A 282 -53.01 -18.64 18.98
C LEU A 282 -51.94 -18.24 17.99
N GLN A 283 -52.04 -18.74 16.76
CA GLN A 283 -51.12 -18.38 15.69
C GLN A 283 -51.67 -17.18 14.93
N PRO A 284 -50.88 -16.10 14.72
CA PRO A 284 -51.28 -15.04 13.86
C PRO A 284 -51.59 -15.56 12.46
N THR A 285 -52.62 -15.01 11.82
CA THR A 285 -53.00 -15.35 10.46
C THR A 285 -53.04 -14.11 9.59
N VAL A 286 -52.79 -14.27 8.29
CA VAL A 286 -52.83 -13.16 7.29
C VAL A 286 -54.00 -13.39 6.36
N LEU A 287 -55.01 -12.53 6.43
CA LEU A 287 -56.18 -12.57 5.59
C LEU A 287 -55.97 -11.86 4.27
N PHE A 288 -56.67 -12.32 3.25
CA PHE A 288 -56.62 -11.76 1.88
C PHE A 288 -58.01 -11.46 1.35
N SER A 289 -58.12 -10.37 0.61
CA SER A 289 -59.31 -10.06 -0.17
C SER A 289 -59.54 -11.10 -1.26
N GLN A 290 -60.80 -11.26 -1.69
CA GLN A 290 -61.21 -12.22 -2.74
C GLN A 290 -60.41 -12.03 -4.02
N GLY A 291 -59.87 -13.12 -4.58
CA GLY A 291 -59.06 -13.10 -5.79
C GLY A 291 -57.69 -12.39 -5.68
N LYS A 292 -57.33 -11.85 -4.52
CA LYS A 292 -56.05 -11.15 -4.31
C LYS A 292 -55.04 -11.98 -3.49
N SER A 293 -53.75 -11.73 -3.82
CA SER A 293 -52.60 -12.27 -3.08
C SER A 293 -51.68 -11.16 -2.53
N VAL A 294 -52.13 -9.91 -2.55
CA VAL A 294 -51.36 -8.78 -2.00
C VAL A 294 -51.70 -8.65 -0.53
N VAL A 295 -50.65 -8.52 0.30
CA VAL A 295 -50.80 -8.31 1.74
C VAL A 295 -51.24 -6.87 1.98
N GLU A 296 -52.39 -6.69 2.59
CA GLU A 296 -52.92 -5.39 2.95
C GLU A 296 -52.20 -4.81 4.16
N LYS A 297 -52.16 -3.46 4.29
CA LYS A 297 -51.49 -2.78 5.40
C LYS A 297 -52.06 -3.17 6.75
N SER A 298 -53.38 -3.44 6.82
CA SER A 298 -54.08 -3.93 8.01
C SER A 298 -53.59 -5.25 8.55
N GLN A 299 -52.98 -6.09 7.67
CA GLN A 299 -52.45 -7.42 8.03
C GLN A 299 -50.97 -7.40 8.43
N MET A 300 -50.31 -6.26 8.29
CA MET A 300 -48.88 -6.12 8.64
C MET A 300 -48.54 -6.43 10.09
N PRO A 301 -49.37 -6.05 11.11
CA PRO A 301 -49.08 -6.40 12.51
C PRO A 301 -48.99 -7.90 12.75
N ASN A 302 -49.82 -8.71 12.07
CA ASN A 302 -49.77 -10.17 12.16
C ASN A 302 -48.45 -10.76 11.63
N ILE A 303 -47.92 -10.20 10.54
CA ILE A 303 -46.62 -10.59 9.98
C ILE A 303 -45.48 -10.14 10.89
N GLU A 304 -45.63 -8.96 11.51
CA GLU A 304 -44.65 -8.44 12.45
C GLU A 304 -44.49 -9.36 13.69
N LEU A 305 -45.57 -9.87 14.21
CA LEU A 305 -45.53 -10.83 15.31
C LEU A 305 -44.73 -12.10 14.96
N ILE A 306 -44.91 -12.62 13.72
CA ILE A 306 -44.12 -13.75 13.23
C ILE A 306 -42.65 -13.36 13.05
N ALA A 307 -42.38 -12.16 12.54
CA ALA A 307 -41.01 -11.68 12.42
C ALA A 307 -40.33 -11.52 13.78
N GLN A 308 -41.02 -11.01 14.78
CA GLN A 308 -40.51 -10.92 16.15
C GLN A 308 -40.24 -12.32 16.75
N TYR A 309 -41.20 -13.25 16.57
CA TYR A 309 -41.02 -14.65 16.98
C TYR A 309 -39.76 -15.24 16.39
N MET A 310 -39.56 -15.10 15.06
CA MET A 310 -38.38 -15.64 14.38
C MET A 310 -37.07 -14.94 14.75
N LYS A 311 -37.12 -13.69 15.17
CA LYS A 311 -35.93 -12.97 15.69
C LYS A 311 -35.56 -13.46 17.07
N ASN A 312 -36.55 -13.76 17.92
CA ASN A 312 -36.34 -14.24 19.27
C ASN A 312 -35.96 -15.75 19.29
N HIS A 313 -36.23 -16.47 18.19
CA HIS A 313 -35.93 -17.89 18.03
C HIS A 313 -35.06 -18.07 16.77
N PRO A 314 -33.73 -17.88 16.84
CA PRO A 314 -32.84 -17.92 15.68
C PRO A 314 -32.89 -19.21 14.88
N ASP A 315 -33.16 -20.34 15.55
CA ASP A 315 -33.19 -21.67 14.92
C ASP A 315 -34.57 -22.05 14.35
N ALA A 316 -35.60 -21.26 14.62
CA ALA A 316 -36.97 -21.54 14.15
C ALA A 316 -37.05 -21.51 12.62
N LYS A 317 -37.67 -22.52 12.03
CA LYS A 317 -37.99 -22.62 10.60
C LYS A 317 -39.50 -22.65 10.45
N VAL A 318 -40.04 -21.65 9.73
CA VAL A 318 -41.48 -21.45 9.61
C VAL A 318 -41.96 -21.85 8.23
N GLU A 319 -42.94 -22.74 8.18
CA GLU A 319 -43.69 -23.07 7.00
C GLU A 319 -44.91 -22.14 6.89
N ILE A 320 -45.03 -21.42 5.78
CA ILE A 320 -46.13 -20.51 5.45
C ILE A 320 -47.09 -21.24 4.53
N LYS A 321 -48.28 -21.60 5.04
CA LYS A 321 -49.34 -22.27 4.25
C LYS A 321 -50.35 -21.26 3.80
N GLY A 322 -50.46 -21.11 2.47
CA GLY A 322 -51.49 -20.24 1.87
C GLY A 322 -52.72 -21.06 1.51
N TYR A 323 -53.89 -20.45 1.70
CA TYR A 323 -55.20 -21.06 1.41
C TYR A 323 -56.07 -20.13 0.58
N ALA A 324 -57.01 -20.73 -0.15
CA ALA A 324 -58.09 -20.05 -0.84
C ALA A 324 -59.46 -20.50 -0.35
N SER A 325 -60.46 -19.66 -0.48
CA SER A 325 -61.86 -20.07 -0.28
C SER A 325 -62.33 -20.97 -1.44
N PRO A 326 -63.37 -21.78 -1.26
CA PRO A 326 -63.80 -22.80 -2.22
C PRO A 326 -64.29 -22.24 -3.57
N GLU A 327 -64.47 -20.95 -3.69
CA GLU A 327 -65.00 -20.28 -4.88
C GLU A 327 -63.97 -20.33 -6.03
N GLY A 328 -64.41 -20.77 -7.22
CA GLY A 328 -63.57 -20.85 -8.41
C GLY A 328 -62.99 -22.24 -8.72
N SER A 329 -62.16 -22.35 -9.75
CA SER A 329 -61.59 -23.64 -10.15
C SER A 329 -60.48 -24.10 -9.18
N LYS A 330 -60.24 -25.38 -9.10
CA LYS A 330 -59.20 -25.99 -8.22
C LYS A 330 -57.81 -25.49 -8.62
N GLU A 331 -57.55 -25.37 -9.92
CA GLU A 331 -56.26 -24.93 -10.47
C GLU A 331 -55.99 -23.45 -10.13
N LEU A 332 -57.06 -22.62 -10.23
CA LEU A 332 -56.96 -21.19 -9.89
C LEU A 332 -56.69 -21.03 -8.41
N ASN A 333 -57.41 -21.76 -7.55
CA ASN A 333 -57.25 -21.71 -6.11
C ASN A 333 -55.90 -22.26 -5.64
N GLN A 334 -55.34 -23.25 -6.30
CA GLN A 334 -53.99 -23.74 -6.05
C GLN A 334 -52.98 -22.63 -6.31
N LYS A 335 -52.97 -22.01 -7.47
CA LYS A 335 -52.08 -20.91 -7.84
C LYS A 335 -52.25 -19.69 -6.94
N LEU A 336 -53.48 -19.38 -6.53
CA LEU A 336 -53.77 -18.25 -5.63
C LEU A 336 -53.22 -18.49 -4.22
N SER A 337 -53.37 -19.71 -3.71
CA SER A 337 -52.84 -20.11 -2.42
C SER A 337 -51.30 -20.06 -2.38
N GLU A 338 -50.62 -20.53 -3.41
CA GLU A 338 -49.16 -20.41 -3.55
C GLU A 338 -48.71 -18.95 -3.56
N LYS A 339 -49.36 -18.09 -4.37
CA LYS A 339 -49.07 -16.66 -4.42
C LYS A 339 -49.29 -15.96 -3.08
N ARG A 340 -50.24 -16.36 -2.27
CA ARG A 340 -50.50 -15.83 -0.93
C ARG A 340 -49.37 -16.18 0.05
N ALA A 341 -48.97 -17.44 0.06
CA ALA A 341 -47.84 -17.89 0.88
C ALA A 341 -46.56 -17.14 0.49
N GLU A 342 -46.30 -17.02 -0.81
CA GLU A 342 -45.13 -16.32 -1.32
C GLU A 342 -45.15 -14.81 -1.04
N ALA A 343 -46.31 -14.17 -1.10
CA ALA A 343 -46.45 -12.74 -0.76
C ALA A 343 -46.08 -12.46 0.70
N VAL A 344 -46.51 -13.34 1.61
CA VAL A 344 -46.15 -13.21 3.03
C VAL A 344 -44.64 -13.46 3.24
N LYS A 345 -44.06 -14.49 2.63
CA LYS A 345 -42.60 -14.72 2.64
C LYS A 345 -41.83 -13.51 2.17
N ASN A 346 -42.26 -12.92 1.08
CA ASN A 346 -41.62 -11.72 0.51
C ASN A 346 -41.65 -10.53 1.47
N VAL A 347 -42.73 -10.35 2.24
CA VAL A 347 -42.78 -9.31 3.27
C VAL A 347 -41.81 -9.61 4.43
N LEU A 348 -41.78 -10.86 4.91
CA LEU A 348 -40.83 -11.26 5.98
C LEU A 348 -39.37 -11.07 5.55
N VAL A 349 -39.01 -11.43 4.30
CA VAL A 349 -37.65 -11.27 3.81
C VAL A 349 -37.32 -9.80 3.52
N LYS A 350 -38.15 -9.11 2.74
CA LYS A 350 -37.82 -7.77 2.25
C LYS A 350 -37.94 -6.69 3.33
N LYS A 351 -39.03 -6.71 4.10
CA LYS A 351 -39.30 -5.70 5.12
C LYS A 351 -38.67 -6.03 6.46
N TYR A 352 -38.85 -7.26 6.94
CA TYR A 352 -38.41 -7.65 8.30
C TYR A 352 -37.03 -8.32 8.35
N LYS A 353 -36.41 -8.54 7.16
CA LYS A 353 -35.05 -9.07 7.01
C LYS A 353 -34.86 -10.47 7.59
N ILE A 354 -35.90 -11.28 7.58
CA ILE A 354 -35.79 -12.70 7.93
C ILE A 354 -35.14 -13.44 6.77
N SER A 355 -34.18 -14.33 7.07
CA SER A 355 -33.46 -15.12 6.08
C SER A 355 -34.39 -16.06 5.30
N ALA A 356 -34.25 -16.10 3.98
CA ALA A 356 -35.16 -16.84 3.10
C ALA A 356 -35.08 -18.37 3.26
N ASP A 357 -33.95 -18.90 3.72
CA ASP A 357 -33.69 -20.31 4.01
C ASP A 357 -34.42 -20.83 5.24
N ARG A 358 -34.88 -19.92 6.12
CA ARG A 358 -35.68 -20.22 7.29
C ARG A 358 -37.20 -20.23 7.00
N LEU A 359 -37.59 -19.93 5.77
CA LEU A 359 -38.99 -19.78 5.36
C LEU A 359 -39.31 -20.70 4.18
N THR A 360 -40.24 -21.62 4.40
CA THR A 360 -40.80 -22.46 3.34
C THR A 360 -42.24 -22.02 3.03
N THR A 361 -42.64 -22.14 1.79
CA THR A 361 -44.01 -21.77 1.35
C THR A 361 -44.72 -22.98 0.79
N LYS A 362 -45.99 -23.12 1.08
CA LYS A 362 -46.84 -24.19 0.54
C LYS A 362 -48.24 -23.66 0.21
N GLY A 363 -48.67 -23.84 -1.02
CA GLY A 363 -50.05 -23.60 -1.40
C GLY A 363 -50.90 -24.82 -1.10
N MET A 364 -51.95 -24.63 -0.35
CA MET A 364 -52.87 -25.71 0.11
C MET A 364 -54.15 -25.79 -0.74
N GLY A 365 -54.32 -24.87 -1.71
CA GLY A 365 -55.49 -24.79 -2.51
C GLY A 365 -56.73 -24.27 -1.77
N ALA A 366 -57.91 -24.71 -2.22
CA ALA A 366 -59.19 -24.36 -1.61
C ALA A 366 -59.46 -25.10 -0.32
N THR A 367 -60.00 -24.40 0.69
CA THR A 367 -60.45 -25.02 1.96
C THR A 367 -61.68 -24.30 2.52
N ASP A 368 -62.54 -25.02 3.17
CA ASP A 368 -63.66 -24.54 3.98
C ASP A 368 -63.55 -24.98 5.45
N LYS A 369 -62.40 -25.61 5.83
CA LYS A 369 -62.24 -26.31 7.11
C LYS A 369 -61.50 -25.50 8.15
N LEU A 370 -60.83 -24.40 7.81
CA LEU A 370 -60.06 -23.61 8.79
C LEU A 370 -60.96 -22.71 9.63
N PHE A 371 -61.91 -22.05 8.96
CA PHE A 371 -62.85 -21.11 9.60
C PHE A 371 -64.28 -21.39 9.12
N LYS A 372 -65.24 -21.19 10.00
CA LYS A 372 -66.69 -21.35 9.65
C LYS A 372 -67.17 -20.37 8.62
N GLN A 373 -66.64 -19.15 8.62
CA GLN A 373 -66.93 -18.15 7.59
C GLN A 373 -66.01 -18.35 6.39
N VAL A 374 -66.61 -18.56 5.23
CA VAL A 374 -65.91 -18.92 3.99
C VAL A 374 -64.85 -17.89 3.60
N GLU A 375 -65.14 -16.61 3.82
CA GLU A 375 -64.24 -15.50 3.52
C GLU A 375 -62.94 -15.55 4.35
N PHE A 376 -62.94 -16.09 5.55
CA PHE A 376 -61.78 -16.21 6.41
C PHE A 376 -60.84 -17.35 5.99
N ASN A 377 -61.29 -18.24 5.13
CA ASN A 377 -60.44 -19.26 4.53
C ASN A 377 -59.51 -18.70 3.43
N ARG A 378 -59.60 -17.41 3.10
CA ARG A 378 -58.61 -16.65 2.28
C ARG A 378 -57.44 -16.18 3.14
N VAL A 379 -56.60 -17.11 3.53
CA VAL A 379 -55.65 -16.88 4.63
C VAL A 379 -54.28 -17.53 4.35
N SER A 380 -53.24 -16.97 4.97
CA SER A 380 -51.99 -17.68 5.20
C SER A 380 -51.78 -17.93 6.72
N THR A 381 -51.41 -19.14 7.05
CA THR A 381 -51.10 -19.61 8.40
C THR A 381 -49.61 -19.95 8.50
N PHE A 382 -49.13 -20.05 9.72
CA PHE A 382 -47.73 -20.30 10.00
C PHE A 382 -47.57 -21.55 10.87
N ASN A 383 -46.61 -22.38 10.53
CA ASN A 383 -46.20 -23.53 11.38
C ASN A 383 -44.72 -23.39 11.66
N ASP A 384 -44.34 -23.53 12.91
CA ASP A 384 -42.92 -23.75 13.26
C ASP A 384 -42.63 -25.25 13.10
N ASN A 385 -41.72 -25.60 12.21
CA ASN A 385 -41.32 -26.98 11.95
C ASN A 385 -40.40 -27.55 13.03
N ASN A 386 -39.97 -26.73 13.99
CA ASN A 386 -39.16 -27.18 15.13
C ASN A 386 -39.94 -27.25 16.43
N ALA A 387 -41.25 -26.96 16.43
CA ALA A 387 -42.10 -27.09 17.59
C ALA A 387 -42.76 -28.49 17.57
N GLU A 388 -42.01 -29.50 17.97
CA GLU A 388 -42.52 -30.77 18.50
C GLU A 388 -42.53 -30.76 20.03
#